data_a70b79a8f38f3b17f2e0d335cc036ec8
#
_entry.id   a70b79a8f38f3b17f2e0d335cc036ec8
#
_cell.length_a   1.000
_cell.length_b   1.000
_cell.length_c   1.000
_cell.angle_alpha   90.00
_cell.angle_beta   90.00
_cell.angle_gamma   90.00
#
_symmetry.space_group_name_H-M   'P 1'
#
loop_
_entity.id
_entity.type
_entity.pdbx_description
1 polymer ?
#
loop_
_entity_poly.entity_id
_entity_poly.type
_entity_poly.pdbx_seq_one_letter_code
_entity_poly.pdbx_strand_id
1 'polypeptide(L)'
;RDTDRSRGLGDVYKRQYLTRVNLMDASNPDTDTPIHLAKNVMVVGGGNTAMDSCRTAKRLGAERVMIVYRRSEAEMPARLEEVKHAKEEGIEFLTLHNPLEYIADEKGAVKQVVLQKMQLGEPDASGRRSPEPIPGATETLDIDMAIVAVGVSPNPIVPTSIQGLELGRKNTIVVNEGMQTNIPCIFAGGDIVRGGATVILAMGDGRKAASSMHEYLQK
;
A
#
# COMPACT_ATOMS: atom_id res chain seq x y z
N ARG A 1 2.22 -18.22 4.16
CA ARG A 1 1.74 -18.80 2.86
C ARG A 1 1.65 -17.81 1.71
N ASP A 2 1.93 -16.51 1.95
CA ASP A 2 1.97 -15.49 0.88
C ASP A 2 3.36 -15.30 0.27
N THR A 3 4.37 -16.02 0.74
CA THR A 3 5.74 -15.92 0.24
C THR A 3 5.98 -16.64 -1.09
N ASP A 4 5.11 -17.55 -1.50
CA ASP A 4 5.29 -18.31 -2.75
C ASP A 4 4.74 -17.63 -4.01
N ARG A 5 3.96 -16.57 -3.89
CA ARG A 5 3.44 -15.82 -5.04
C ARG A 5 4.40 -14.78 -5.59
N SER A 6 5.43 -14.40 -4.85
CA SER A 6 6.40 -13.37 -5.26
C SER A 6 7.57 -13.90 -6.09
N ARG A 7 7.65 -15.19 -6.37
CA ARG A 7 8.78 -15.81 -7.09
C ARG A 7 8.67 -15.78 -8.62
N GLY A 8 7.54 -15.38 -9.18
CA GLY A 8 7.28 -15.53 -10.61
C GLY A 8 7.55 -14.32 -11.49
N LEU A 9 7.36 -13.10 -11.02
CA LEU A 9 7.33 -11.91 -11.87
C LEU A 9 8.17 -10.72 -11.39
N GLY A 10 9.07 -10.90 -10.42
CA GLY A 10 9.81 -9.76 -9.84
C GLY A 10 8.89 -8.75 -9.13
N ASP A 11 7.66 -9.16 -8.82
CA ASP A 11 6.67 -8.33 -8.14
C ASP A 11 7.00 -8.29 -6.64
N VAL A 12 7.29 -7.11 -6.12
CA VAL A 12 7.67 -6.94 -4.72
C VAL A 12 6.64 -6.07 -4.02
N TYR A 13 6.02 -6.61 -2.98
CA TYR A 13 5.15 -5.82 -2.11
C TYR A 13 5.96 -4.78 -1.32
N LYS A 14 5.44 -3.56 -1.21
CA LYS A 14 6.07 -2.42 -0.54
C LYS A 14 6.70 -2.73 0.82
N ARG A 15 6.05 -3.57 1.65
CA ARG A 15 6.57 -3.99 2.96
C ARG A 15 7.80 -4.87 2.82
N GLN A 16 7.78 -5.81 1.90
CA GLN A 16 8.92 -6.69 1.65
C GLN A 16 10.12 -5.86 1.17
N TYR A 17 9.91 -4.94 0.22
CA TYR A 17 10.97 -4.11 -0.32
C TYR A 17 11.62 -3.23 0.75
N LEU A 18 10.84 -2.36 1.40
CA LEU A 18 11.35 -1.42 2.40
C LEU A 18 11.88 -2.12 3.66
N THR A 19 11.22 -3.18 4.12
CA THR A 19 11.70 -3.96 5.28
C THR A 19 13.04 -4.63 4.98
N ARG A 20 13.15 -5.23 3.81
CA ARG A 20 14.41 -5.90 3.41
C ARG A 20 15.55 -4.91 3.26
N VAL A 21 15.32 -3.74 2.65
CA VAL A 21 16.34 -2.70 2.51
C VAL A 21 16.70 -2.10 3.86
N ASN A 22 15.72 -1.70 4.67
CA ASN A 22 15.97 -0.89 5.86
C ASN A 22 16.33 -1.71 7.11
N LEU A 23 15.87 -2.97 7.22
CA LEU A 23 16.06 -3.79 8.42
C LEU A 23 16.90 -5.04 8.19
N MET A 24 17.04 -5.48 6.94
CA MET A 24 17.72 -6.73 6.62
C MET A 24 18.99 -6.52 5.76
N ASP A 25 19.39 -5.27 5.57
CA ASP A 25 20.55 -4.89 4.72
C ASP A 25 20.56 -5.55 3.32
N ALA A 26 19.36 -5.79 2.76
CA ALA A 26 19.20 -6.56 1.53
C ALA A 26 19.69 -5.81 0.26
N SER A 27 20.15 -4.58 0.38
CA SER A 27 20.92 -3.87 -0.65
C SER A 27 22.36 -4.38 -0.79
N ASN A 28 22.88 -5.03 0.24
CA ASN A 28 24.17 -5.70 0.21
C ASN A 28 24.02 -7.10 -0.44
N PRO A 29 24.74 -7.41 -1.52
CA PRO A 29 24.63 -8.68 -2.23
C PRO A 29 25.06 -9.90 -1.41
N ASP A 30 25.81 -9.70 -0.32
CA ASP A 30 26.30 -10.77 0.53
C ASP A 30 25.30 -11.20 1.63
N THR A 31 24.10 -10.60 1.66
CA THR A 31 23.05 -11.01 2.60
C THR A 31 22.32 -12.28 2.14
N ASP A 32 21.68 -12.99 3.07
CA ASP A 32 20.94 -14.23 2.77
C ASP A 32 19.80 -14.02 1.74
N THR A 33 19.24 -12.83 1.66
CA THR A 33 18.12 -12.50 0.79
C THR A 33 18.29 -11.14 0.12
N PRO A 34 19.30 -10.96 -0.75
CA PRO A 34 19.53 -9.68 -1.41
C PRO A 34 18.31 -9.31 -2.29
N ILE A 35 18.04 -8.00 -2.41
CA ILE A 35 17.08 -7.51 -3.37
C ILE A 35 17.69 -7.48 -4.76
N HIS A 36 16.82 -7.60 -5.77
CA HIS A 36 17.24 -7.32 -7.13
C HIS A 36 17.41 -5.80 -7.32
N LEU A 37 18.57 -5.36 -7.78
CA LEU A 37 18.83 -3.96 -8.15
C LEU A 37 18.42 -3.78 -9.61
N ALA A 38 17.29 -3.13 -9.82
CA ALA A 38 16.69 -2.91 -11.14
C ALA A 38 17.05 -1.52 -11.67
N LYS A 39 17.09 -1.39 -13.01
CA LYS A 39 17.34 -0.11 -13.69
C LYS A 39 16.07 0.70 -13.88
N ASN A 40 14.98 0.03 -14.31
CA ASN A 40 13.68 0.63 -14.58
C ASN A 40 12.66 0.15 -13.56
N VAL A 41 12.42 0.96 -12.54
CA VAL A 41 11.54 0.59 -11.42
C VAL A 41 10.22 1.32 -11.52
N MET A 42 9.13 0.56 -11.46
CA MET A 42 7.78 1.09 -11.37
C MET A 42 7.23 0.87 -9.97
N VAL A 43 6.69 1.93 -9.34
CA VAL A 43 6.01 1.87 -8.05
C VAL A 43 4.53 2.18 -8.24
N VAL A 44 3.66 1.25 -7.89
CA VAL A 44 2.20 1.41 -8.00
C VAL A 44 1.63 1.93 -6.70
N GLY A 45 1.09 3.14 -6.71
CA GLY A 45 0.45 3.75 -5.54
C GLY A 45 0.76 5.22 -5.40
N GLY A 46 0.02 5.92 -4.53
CA GLY A 46 0.14 7.37 -4.31
C GLY A 46 0.26 7.78 -2.85
N GLY A 47 0.54 6.84 -1.94
CA GLY A 47 0.72 7.12 -0.50
C GLY A 47 2.19 7.33 -0.10
N ASN A 48 2.45 7.72 1.15
CA ASN A 48 3.80 7.94 1.66
C ASN A 48 4.71 6.72 1.44
N THR A 49 4.20 5.49 1.61
CA THR A 49 4.98 4.28 1.37
C THR A 49 5.39 4.10 -0.09
N ALA A 50 4.60 4.61 -1.05
CA ALA A 50 4.99 4.64 -2.44
C ALA A 50 6.13 5.65 -2.66
N MET A 51 6.05 6.84 -2.02
CA MET A 51 7.13 7.83 -2.04
C MET A 51 8.43 7.27 -1.46
N ASP A 52 8.35 6.60 -0.29
CA ASP A 52 9.52 5.96 0.33
C ASP A 52 10.12 4.88 -0.59
N SER A 53 9.26 4.06 -1.22
CA SER A 53 9.73 2.97 -2.10
C SER A 53 10.42 3.50 -3.35
N CYS A 54 9.87 4.52 -4.01
CA CYS A 54 10.47 5.06 -5.22
C CYS A 54 11.79 5.81 -4.93
N ARG A 55 11.85 6.59 -3.85
CA ARG A 55 13.07 7.28 -3.43
C ARG A 55 14.15 6.29 -3.01
N THR A 56 13.77 5.21 -2.31
CA THR A 56 14.69 4.12 -1.97
C THR A 56 15.26 3.47 -3.24
N ALA A 57 14.41 3.11 -4.21
CA ALA A 57 14.86 2.54 -5.48
C ALA A 57 15.83 3.47 -6.23
N LYS A 58 15.51 4.78 -6.26
CA LYS A 58 16.38 5.79 -6.90
C LYS A 58 17.74 5.88 -6.23
N ARG A 59 17.78 5.90 -4.90
CA ARG A 59 19.02 5.96 -4.11
C ARG A 59 19.86 4.70 -4.20
N LEU A 60 19.23 3.55 -4.48
CA LEU A 60 19.93 2.27 -4.74
C LEU A 60 20.44 2.15 -6.18
N GLY A 61 20.32 3.20 -6.99
CA GLY A 61 20.97 3.28 -8.30
C GLY A 61 20.06 2.96 -9.48
N ALA A 62 18.74 2.90 -9.31
CA ALA A 62 17.85 2.78 -10.45
C ALA A 62 17.98 3.99 -11.40
N GLU A 63 18.14 3.72 -12.68
CA GLU A 63 18.32 4.73 -13.73
C GLU A 63 17.01 5.52 -13.91
N ARG A 64 15.90 4.80 -14.02
CA ARG A 64 14.55 5.35 -14.16
C ARG A 64 13.65 4.82 -13.06
N VAL A 65 12.97 5.71 -12.34
CA VAL A 65 11.96 5.34 -11.35
C VAL A 65 10.69 6.10 -11.64
N MET A 66 9.57 5.40 -11.72
CA MET A 66 8.26 5.98 -12.01
C MET A 66 7.21 5.57 -10.98
N ILE A 67 6.36 6.50 -10.59
CA ILE A 67 5.15 6.24 -9.81
C ILE A 67 3.98 6.14 -10.78
N VAL A 68 3.23 5.04 -10.67
CA VAL A 68 1.97 4.84 -11.39
C VAL A 68 0.81 4.99 -10.41
N TYR A 69 -0.07 5.94 -10.68
CA TYR A 69 -1.22 6.22 -9.82
C TYR A 69 -2.50 6.44 -10.63
N ARG A 70 -3.56 5.73 -10.24
CA ARG A 70 -4.83 5.69 -11.00
C ARG A 70 -5.68 6.96 -10.95
N ARG A 71 -5.35 7.94 -10.06
CA ARG A 71 -5.98 9.26 -9.99
C ARG A 71 -4.98 10.34 -10.35
N SER A 72 -5.40 11.61 -10.25
CA SER A 72 -4.48 12.74 -10.43
C SER A 72 -3.59 12.93 -9.19
N GLU A 73 -2.59 13.78 -9.34
CA GLU A 73 -1.67 14.11 -8.27
C GLU A 73 -2.39 14.77 -7.08
N ALA A 74 -3.41 15.58 -7.36
CA ALA A 74 -4.20 16.25 -6.33
C ALA A 74 -4.93 15.27 -5.38
N GLU A 75 -5.23 14.06 -5.83
CA GLU A 75 -5.87 13.02 -5.02
C GLU A 75 -4.87 12.05 -4.36
N MET A 76 -3.57 12.31 -4.47
CA MET A 76 -2.57 11.47 -3.81
C MET A 76 -2.69 11.61 -2.29
N PRO A 77 -2.77 10.48 -1.53
CA PRO A 77 -2.82 10.53 -0.08
C PRO A 77 -1.45 10.76 0.57
N ALA A 78 -0.38 10.85 -0.20
CA ALA A 78 0.95 11.20 0.31
C ALA A 78 0.99 12.66 0.78
N ARG A 79 1.88 12.96 1.73
CA ARG A 79 2.15 14.34 2.15
C ARG A 79 2.77 15.12 1.01
N LEU A 80 2.40 16.40 0.89
CA LEU A 80 2.91 17.27 -0.19
C LEU A 80 4.43 17.37 -0.21
N GLU A 81 5.05 17.41 0.98
CA GLU A 81 6.51 17.42 1.12
C GLU A 81 7.15 16.16 0.54
N GLU A 82 6.54 14.98 0.77
CA GLU A 82 7.07 13.72 0.23
C GLU A 82 6.96 13.65 -1.29
N VAL A 83 5.86 14.15 -1.85
CA VAL A 83 5.68 14.27 -3.30
C VAL A 83 6.72 15.22 -3.89
N LYS A 84 6.95 16.37 -3.22
CA LYS A 84 7.95 17.35 -3.64
C LYS A 84 9.36 16.75 -3.64
N HIS A 85 9.76 16.08 -2.54
CA HIS A 85 11.06 15.44 -2.45
C HIS A 85 11.25 14.34 -3.53
N ALA A 86 10.20 13.56 -3.81
CA ALA A 86 10.26 12.56 -4.86
C ALA A 86 10.52 13.21 -6.25
N LYS A 87 9.88 14.32 -6.55
CA LYS A 87 10.12 15.08 -7.78
C LYS A 87 11.54 15.67 -7.86
N GLU A 88 12.03 16.23 -6.74
CA GLU A 88 13.39 16.76 -6.65
C GLU A 88 14.46 15.67 -6.88
N GLU A 89 14.18 14.43 -6.48
CA GLU A 89 15.04 13.27 -6.75
C GLU A 89 14.87 12.70 -8.18
N GLY A 90 14.07 13.33 -9.03
CA GLY A 90 13.91 12.95 -10.44
C GLY A 90 13.00 11.74 -10.69
N ILE A 91 12.04 11.50 -9.81
CA ILE A 91 11.05 10.44 -10.00
C ILE A 91 9.95 10.91 -10.94
N GLU A 92 9.61 10.08 -11.93
CA GLU A 92 8.56 10.33 -12.88
C GLU A 92 7.18 10.02 -12.29
N PHE A 93 6.18 10.88 -12.56
CA PHE A 93 4.82 10.70 -12.08
C PHE A 93 3.88 10.40 -13.23
N LEU A 94 3.51 9.13 -13.39
CA LEU A 94 2.50 8.66 -14.33
C LEU A 94 1.15 8.58 -13.61
N THR A 95 0.52 9.73 -13.44
CA THR A 95 -0.83 9.84 -12.90
C THR A 95 -1.88 9.46 -13.94
N LEU A 96 -3.09 9.13 -13.50
CA LEU A 96 -4.18 8.66 -14.38
C LEU A 96 -3.79 7.40 -15.18
N HIS A 97 -3.03 6.52 -14.55
CA HIS A 97 -2.64 5.23 -15.09
C HIS A 97 -2.84 4.11 -14.08
N ASN A 98 -3.28 2.96 -14.55
CA ASN A 98 -3.49 1.77 -13.75
C ASN A 98 -2.89 0.55 -14.44
N PRO A 99 -2.05 -0.26 -13.78
CA PRO A 99 -1.53 -1.47 -14.40
C PRO A 99 -2.65 -2.48 -14.65
N LEU A 100 -2.68 -3.03 -15.88
CA LEU A 100 -3.57 -4.11 -16.32
C LEU A 100 -2.87 -5.45 -16.29
N GLU A 101 -1.66 -5.50 -16.85
CA GLU A 101 -0.93 -6.73 -17.08
C GLU A 101 0.56 -6.51 -16.90
N TYR A 102 1.24 -7.50 -16.32
CA TYR A 102 2.68 -7.58 -16.25
C TYR A 102 3.15 -8.69 -17.21
N ILE A 103 4.05 -8.35 -18.11
CA ILE A 103 4.59 -9.27 -19.10
C ILE A 103 5.96 -9.75 -18.62
N ALA A 104 6.11 -11.07 -18.49
CA ALA A 104 7.36 -11.71 -18.10
C ALA A 104 8.27 -11.95 -19.29
N ASP A 105 9.57 -12.06 -19.04
CA ASP A 105 10.53 -12.63 -19.95
C ASP A 105 10.51 -14.16 -19.93
N GLU A 106 11.37 -14.80 -20.70
CA GLU A 106 11.52 -16.27 -20.76
C GLU A 106 11.94 -16.91 -19.41
N LYS A 107 12.48 -16.12 -18.49
CA LYS A 107 12.94 -16.56 -17.17
C LYS A 107 11.90 -16.30 -16.08
N GLY A 108 10.75 -15.71 -16.43
CA GLY A 108 9.68 -15.34 -15.51
C GLY A 108 9.93 -14.03 -14.74
N ALA A 109 10.95 -13.24 -15.12
CA ALA A 109 11.14 -11.90 -14.59
C ALA A 109 10.25 -10.89 -15.31
N VAL A 110 9.80 -9.84 -14.59
CA VAL A 110 9.01 -8.79 -15.24
C VAL A 110 9.87 -8.04 -16.26
N LYS A 111 9.31 -7.85 -17.45
CA LYS A 111 9.96 -7.17 -18.57
C LYS A 111 9.18 -5.94 -19.02
N GLN A 112 7.85 -6.02 -19.00
CA GLN A 112 6.97 -4.94 -19.42
C GLN A 112 5.72 -4.88 -18.56
N VAL A 113 5.07 -3.74 -18.59
CA VAL A 113 3.74 -3.53 -18.03
C VAL A 113 2.83 -2.87 -19.04
N VAL A 114 1.60 -3.35 -19.12
CA VAL A 114 0.52 -2.69 -19.85
C VAL A 114 -0.25 -1.81 -18.88
N LEU A 115 -0.30 -0.52 -19.15
CA LEU A 115 -1.00 0.49 -18.38
C LEU A 115 -2.29 0.92 -19.09
N GLN A 116 -3.39 0.95 -18.34
CA GLN A 116 -4.65 1.56 -18.75
C GLN A 116 -4.63 3.04 -18.41
N LYS A 117 -4.93 3.90 -19.39
CA LYS A 117 -5.17 5.33 -19.11
C LYS A 117 -6.52 5.52 -18.45
N MET A 118 -6.53 6.39 -17.44
CA MET A 118 -7.70 6.66 -16.62
C MET A 118 -8.16 8.10 -16.79
N GLN A 119 -9.42 8.34 -16.49
CA GLN A 119 -9.99 9.68 -16.29
C GLN A 119 -10.62 9.77 -14.91
N LEU A 120 -10.89 10.97 -14.45
CA LEU A 120 -11.60 11.20 -13.18
C LEU A 120 -13.09 11.36 -13.48
N GLY A 121 -13.90 10.50 -12.89
CA GLY A 121 -15.34 10.59 -12.85
C GLY A 121 -15.83 11.58 -11.78
N GLU A 122 -17.13 11.48 -11.45
CA GLU A 122 -17.75 12.33 -10.44
C GLU A 122 -17.19 12.10 -9.03
N PRO A 123 -17.18 13.13 -8.16
CA PRO A 123 -16.77 12.99 -6.77
C PRO A 123 -17.68 12.04 -6.00
N ASP A 124 -17.09 11.16 -5.19
CA ASP A 124 -17.84 10.35 -4.23
C ASP A 124 -18.28 11.18 -3.01
N ALA A 125 -19.04 10.56 -2.07
CA ALA A 125 -19.53 11.21 -0.86
C ALA A 125 -18.42 11.81 0.03
N SER A 126 -17.15 11.43 -0.17
CA SER A 126 -15.99 12.00 0.49
C SER A 126 -15.31 13.13 -0.29
N GLY A 127 -15.88 13.52 -1.42
CA GLY A 127 -15.33 14.53 -2.35
C GLY A 127 -14.19 14.00 -3.23
N ARG A 128 -13.86 12.70 -3.18
CA ARG A 128 -12.79 12.11 -3.99
C ARG A 128 -13.36 11.59 -5.31
N ARG A 129 -12.72 11.99 -6.41
CA ARG A 129 -13.13 11.55 -7.75
C ARG A 129 -12.73 10.09 -8.00
N SER A 130 -13.67 9.32 -8.52
CA SER A 130 -13.42 7.92 -8.88
C SER A 130 -12.61 7.83 -10.17
N PRO A 131 -11.58 6.95 -10.23
CA PRO A 131 -10.86 6.71 -11.47
C PRO A 131 -11.66 5.79 -12.37
N GLU A 132 -11.88 6.20 -13.60
CA GLU A 132 -12.59 5.45 -14.64
C GLU A 132 -11.64 5.12 -15.81
N PRO A 133 -11.65 3.90 -16.33
CA PRO A 133 -10.81 3.55 -17.48
C PRO A 133 -11.31 4.23 -18.75
N ILE A 134 -10.39 4.77 -19.55
CA ILE A 134 -10.68 5.24 -20.90
C ILE A 134 -10.64 4.01 -21.84
N PRO A 135 -11.77 3.58 -22.43
CA PRO A 135 -11.81 2.36 -23.22
C PRO A 135 -10.76 2.35 -24.35
N GLY A 136 -10.00 1.27 -24.45
CA GLY A 136 -8.99 1.08 -25.49
C GLY A 136 -7.72 1.94 -25.36
N ALA A 137 -7.64 2.84 -24.38
CA ALA A 137 -6.46 3.69 -24.19
C ALA A 137 -5.44 2.99 -23.29
N THR A 138 -4.56 2.21 -23.85
CA THR A 138 -3.48 1.51 -23.15
C THR A 138 -2.12 1.96 -23.67
N GLU A 139 -1.09 1.78 -22.84
CA GLU A 139 0.30 1.92 -23.25
C GLU A 139 1.16 0.84 -22.58
N THR A 140 2.24 0.46 -23.25
CA THR A 140 3.17 -0.55 -22.75
C THR A 140 4.50 0.10 -22.42
N LEU A 141 5.03 -0.18 -21.23
CA LEU A 141 6.32 0.34 -20.76
C LEU A 141 7.26 -0.80 -20.40
N ASP A 142 8.54 -0.62 -20.72
CA ASP A 142 9.59 -1.53 -20.25
C ASP A 142 9.92 -1.25 -18.79
N ILE A 143 9.95 -2.29 -17.98
CA ILE A 143 10.30 -2.26 -16.56
C ILE A 143 11.10 -3.50 -16.18
N ASP A 144 11.95 -3.37 -15.16
CA ASP A 144 12.72 -4.48 -14.62
C ASP A 144 12.23 -4.89 -13.22
N MET A 145 11.44 -4.01 -12.58
CA MET A 145 10.85 -4.24 -11.25
C MET A 145 9.53 -3.49 -11.10
N ALA A 146 8.55 -4.13 -10.47
CA ALA A 146 7.31 -3.53 -10.03
C ALA A 146 7.17 -3.62 -8.50
N ILE A 147 6.97 -2.48 -7.84
CA ILE A 147 6.71 -2.41 -6.39
C ILE A 147 5.25 -2.00 -6.16
N VAL A 148 4.45 -2.90 -5.61
CA VAL A 148 3.02 -2.65 -5.38
C VAL A 148 2.81 -2.00 -4.02
N ALA A 149 2.43 -0.71 -4.01
CA ALA A 149 2.24 0.12 -2.82
C ALA A 149 0.80 0.64 -2.65
N VAL A 150 -0.20 -0.19 -2.98
CA VAL A 150 -1.64 0.18 -3.06
C VAL A 150 -2.40 0.15 -1.74
N GLY A 151 -1.75 0.04 -0.63
CA GLY A 151 -2.39 -0.02 0.68
C GLY A 151 -2.49 -1.43 1.23
N VAL A 152 -3.03 -1.53 2.44
CA VAL A 152 -3.28 -2.79 3.13
C VAL A 152 -4.72 -2.81 3.60
N SER A 153 -5.31 -4.01 3.66
CA SER A 153 -6.59 -4.24 4.30
C SER A 153 -6.37 -4.98 5.62
N PRO A 154 -7.27 -4.85 6.60
CA PRO A 154 -7.24 -5.66 7.80
C PRO A 154 -7.19 -7.15 7.46
N ASN A 155 -6.42 -7.92 8.24
CA ASN A 155 -6.39 -9.36 8.07
C ASN A 155 -7.78 -9.94 8.38
N PRO A 156 -8.43 -10.65 7.47
CA PRO A 156 -9.80 -11.14 7.66
C PRO A 156 -9.91 -12.27 8.67
N ILE A 157 -8.82 -12.88 9.14
CA ILE A 157 -8.84 -14.05 10.03
C ILE A 157 -9.66 -13.76 11.29
N VAL A 158 -9.34 -12.68 12.03
CA VAL A 158 -10.08 -12.34 13.26
C VAL A 158 -11.52 -11.94 12.97
N PRO A 159 -11.79 -10.98 12.06
CA PRO A 159 -13.15 -10.60 11.73
C PRO A 159 -14.05 -11.77 11.29
N THR A 160 -13.52 -12.72 10.52
CA THR A 160 -14.30 -13.84 10.01
C THR A 160 -14.44 -15.02 10.99
N SER A 161 -13.57 -15.13 12.00
CA SER A 161 -13.64 -16.19 13.01
C SER A 161 -14.63 -15.90 14.14
N ILE A 162 -15.07 -14.65 14.29
CA ILE A 162 -16.01 -14.25 15.35
C ILE A 162 -17.40 -14.07 14.74
N GLN A 163 -18.29 -15.01 15.01
CA GLN A 163 -19.65 -14.95 14.49
C GLN A 163 -20.43 -13.76 15.06
N GLY A 164 -21.10 -13.01 14.19
CA GLY A 164 -21.91 -11.85 14.58
C GLY A 164 -21.12 -10.58 14.85
N LEU A 165 -19.81 -10.55 14.64
CA LEU A 165 -19.02 -9.33 14.76
C LEU A 165 -19.40 -8.34 13.65
N GLU A 166 -19.73 -7.10 14.01
CA GLU A 166 -20.03 -6.04 13.05
C GLU A 166 -18.76 -5.54 12.37
N LEU A 167 -18.82 -5.52 11.02
CA LEU A 167 -17.73 -5.03 10.19
C LEU A 167 -18.16 -3.80 9.41
N GLY A 168 -17.29 -2.81 9.37
CA GLY A 168 -17.43 -1.62 8.57
C GLY A 168 -16.90 -1.79 7.14
N ARG A 169 -16.87 -0.67 6.43
CA ARG A 169 -16.30 -0.61 5.09
C ARG A 169 -14.84 -1.07 5.12
N LYS A 170 -14.42 -1.92 4.19
CA LYS A 170 -13.08 -2.53 4.09
C LYS A 170 -12.76 -3.56 5.19
N ASN A 171 -13.77 -4.21 5.75
CA ASN A 171 -13.61 -5.22 6.81
C ASN A 171 -12.92 -4.73 8.09
N THR A 172 -13.03 -3.45 8.41
CA THR A 172 -12.64 -2.92 9.71
C THR A 172 -13.66 -3.31 10.76
N ILE A 173 -13.22 -3.53 12.01
CA ILE A 173 -14.13 -3.83 13.12
C ILE A 173 -14.84 -2.54 13.55
N VAL A 174 -16.17 -2.60 13.70
CA VAL A 174 -16.98 -1.50 14.23
C VAL A 174 -16.88 -1.50 15.76
N VAL A 175 -16.62 -0.33 16.34
CA VAL A 175 -16.55 -0.15 17.80
C VAL A 175 -17.31 1.12 18.21
N ASN A 176 -17.77 1.14 19.46
CA ASN A 176 -18.34 2.32 20.07
C ASN A 176 -17.24 3.32 20.55
N GLU A 177 -17.63 4.40 21.21
CA GLU A 177 -16.68 5.38 21.72
C GLU A 177 -15.69 4.79 22.73
N GLY A 178 -16.02 3.76 23.49
CA GLY A 178 -15.15 3.04 24.41
C GLY A 178 -14.28 1.95 23.78
N MET A 179 -14.20 1.89 22.44
CA MET A 179 -13.47 0.83 21.71
C MET A 179 -14.06 -0.58 21.93
N GLN A 180 -15.29 -0.71 22.41
CA GLN A 180 -15.99 -1.99 22.54
C GLN A 180 -16.76 -2.30 21.26
N THR A 181 -16.71 -3.55 20.83
CA THR A 181 -17.48 -4.05 19.67
C THR A 181 -18.95 -4.27 20.05
N ASN A 182 -19.76 -4.68 19.09
CA ASN A 182 -21.14 -5.12 19.33
C ASN A 182 -21.23 -6.42 20.16
N ILE A 183 -20.11 -7.15 20.33
CA ILE A 183 -20.05 -8.35 21.15
C ILE A 183 -19.50 -7.98 22.54
N PRO A 184 -20.23 -8.31 23.64
CA PRO A 184 -19.75 -8.09 24.98
C PRO A 184 -18.35 -8.67 25.20
N CYS A 185 -17.54 -8.03 26.05
CA CYS A 185 -16.16 -8.38 26.39
C CYS A 185 -15.12 -8.36 25.23
N ILE A 186 -15.50 -7.98 24.02
CA ILE A 186 -14.55 -7.81 22.91
C ILE A 186 -14.32 -6.33 22.65
N PHE A 187 -13.06 -5.92 22.67
CA PHE A 187 -12.60 -4.56 22.39
C PHE A 187 -11.60 -4.59 21.25
N ALA A 188 -11.57 -3.54 20.43
CA ALA A 188 -10.64 -3.42 19.31
C ALA A 188 -10.17 -1.98 19.15
N GLY A 189 -8.94 -1.79 18.65
CA GLY A 189 -8.37 -0.46 18.40
C GLY A 189 -7.22 -0.52 17.39
N GLY A 190 -6.75 0.63 16.92
CA GLY A 190 -5.69 0.74 15.94
C GLY A 190 -6.15 0.43 14.51
N ASP A 191 -5.25 -0.10 13.69
CA ASP A 191 -5.47 -0.29 12.26
C ASP A 191 -6.64 -1.23 11.92
N ILE A 192 -6.97 -2.17 12.79
CA ILE A 192 -8.11 -3.07 12.60
C ILE A 192 -9.46 -2.34 12.65
N VAL A 193 -9.51 -1.19 13.34
CA VAL A 193 -10.70 -0.33 13.47
C VAL A 193 -10.66 0.82 12.47
N ARG A 194 -9.52 1.50 12.37
CA ARG A 194 -9.38 2.74 11.59
C ARG A 194 -8.99 2.52 10.12
N GLY A 195 -8.53 1.32 9.78
CA GLY A 195 -7.70 1.11 8.60
C GLY A 195 -6.27 1.56 8.85
N GLY A 196 -5.40 1.54 7.83
CA GLY A 196 -4.01 1.99 8.00
C GLY A 196 -3.93 3.43 8.50
N ALA A 197 -3.42 3.63 9.70
CA ALA A 197 -3.32 4.92 10.38
C ALA A 197 -1.93 5.12 11.03
N THR A 198 -1.82 6.05 11.97
CA THR A 198 -0.56 6.35 12.66
C THR A 198 -0.41 5.58 13.96
N VAL A 199 0.85 5.34 14.39
CA VAL A 199 1.17 4.71 15.68
C VAL A 199 0.54 5.47 16.85
N ILE A 200 0.53 6.81 16.80
CA ILE A 200 -0.06 7.66 17.86
C ILE A 200 -1.54 7.36 18.02
N LEU A 201 -2.29 7.22 16.93
CA LEU A 201 -3.71 6.89 16.97
C LEU A 201 -3.94 5.47 17.51
N ALA A 202 -3.12 4.50 17.08
CA ALA A 202 -3.21 3.13 17.59
C ALA A 202 -2.93 3.05 19.09
N MET A 203 -1.94 3.79 19.60
CA MET A 203 -1.66 3.91 21.04
C MET A 203 -2.81 4.56 21.80
N GLY A 204 -3.41 5.62 21.23
CA GLY A 204 -4.58 6.28 21.80
C GLY A 204 -5.78 5.34 21.94
N ASP A 205 -6.07 4.57 20.90
CA ASP A 205 -7.13 3.56 20.91
C ASP A 205 -6.87 2.47 21.94
N GLY A 206 -5.62 1.97 22.02
CA GLY A 206 -5.24 0.95 23.01
C GLY A 206 -5.43 1.42 24.45
N ARG A 207 -5.03 2.66 24.77
CA ARG A 207 -5.26 3.25 26.10
C ARG A 207 -6.74 3.38 26.42
N LYS A 208 -7.54 3.85 25.46
CA LYS A 208 -8.99 4.00 25.62
C LYS A 208 -9.68 2.65 25.81
N ALA A 209 -9.31 1.65 25.01
CA ALA A 209 -9.79 0.29 25.17
C ALA A 209 -9.46 -0.28 26.55
N ALA A 210 -8.22 -0.09 27.03
CA ALA A 210 -7.80 -0.57 28.36
C ALA A 210 -8.62 0.06 29.50
N SER A 211 -8.88 1.38 29.44
CA SER A 211 -9.74 2.06 30.43
C SER A 211 -11.16 1.49 30.40
N SER A 212 -11.73 1.30 29.22
CA SER A 212 -13.09 0.75 29.08
C SER A 212 -13.18 -0.72 29.52
N MET A 213 -12.14 -1.53 29.27
CA MET A 213 -12.04 -2.89 29.78
C MET A 213 -12.01 -2.92 31.30
N HIS A 214 -11.24 -2.03 31.91
CA HIS A 214 -11.17 -1.91 33.38
C HIS A 214 -12.55 -1.59 33.98
N GLU A 215 -13.25 -0.61 33.42
CA GLU A 215 -14.62 -0.27 33.85
C GLU A 215 -15.62 -1.42 33.65
N TYR A 216 -15.46 -2.17 32.56
CA TYR A 216 -16.30 -3.33 32.26
C TYR A 216 -16.13 -4.48 33.25
N LEU A 217 -14.90 -4.70 33.74
CA LEU A 217 -14.57 -5.76 34.67
C LEU A 217 -14.96 -5.43 36.12
N GLN A 218 -15.26 -4.17 36.42
CA GLN A 218 -15.70 -3.73 37.77
C GLN A 218 -17.23 -3.76 37.96
N LYS A 219 -17.98 -4.02 36.91
CA LYS A 219 -19.45 -4.18 36.92
C LYS A 219 -19.84 -5.60 37.25
#